data_2521e24fba57c9908c511cd4be68cfe7
#
_entry.id   2521e24fba57c9908c511cd4be68cfe7
#
_cell.length_a   1.000
_cell.length_b   1.000
_cell.length_c   1.000
_cell.angle_alpha   90.00
_cell.angle_beta   90.00
_cell.angle_gamma   90.00
#
_symmetry.space_group_name_H-M   'P 1'
#
loop_
_entity.id
_entity.type
_entity.pdbx_description
1 polymer ?
#
loop_
_entity_poly.entity_id
_entity_poly.type
_entity_poly.pdbx_seq_one_letter_code
_entity_poly.pdbx_strand_id
1 'polypeptide(L)'
;MNIRPYRHIERRKSKKIKVGNISVGGDAPISVQTMTNTPTTDINLTLDQIEKCAEAGADIIRVSCPDKNSTTALKQLVRLSPIPIVADIHFHYLRAIEAADAGAACLRINPGNIGQADKIKEVISAAKQNESSIRIGVNAGSLEKNILDKYGEPTPEALVDSALAHIQILKEHDFQDYKVSVKASDVFLAVAAYTQLADIDDCPLHIGITEAGSLRAGTVKSSIGLGNLLWSGIGDTIRVSLSADPAEEVRVAYELLKSLGLRRRGVTVISCPSCARQQFDVIKTVQEVEERLQHITDPITVSIIGCIVNGPGEAKETDIGLTGGGKGNHQIYVNGITDHIIRNENVADYVVNFVLQKISEKV
;
A
#
# COMPACT_ATOMS: atom_id res chain seq x y z
N MET A 1 -8.01 -25.14 14.32
CA MET A 1 -8.02 -24.33 15.55
C MET A 1 -6.95 -23.27 15.40
N ASN A 2 -7.26 -21.97 15.53
CA ASN A 2 -6.22 -20.93 15.43
C ASN A 2 -5.35 -21.00 16.70
N ILE A 3 -4.12 -21.47 16.57
CA ILE A 3 -3.18 -21.64 17.70
C ILE A 3 -2.74 -20.29 18.28
N ARG A 4 -2.93 -19.19 17.50
CA ARG A 4 -2.49 -17.84 17.87
C ARG A 4 -3.60 -16.80 17.65
N PRO A 5 -4.68 -16.84 18.47
CA PRO A 5 -5.84 -15.97 18.30
C PRO A 5 -5.51 -14.47 18.40
N TYR A 6 -4.44 -14.11 19.14
CA TYR A 6 -3.98 -12.72 19.24
C TYR A 6 -3.35 -12.16 17.93
N ARG A 7 -3.09 -13.00 16.93
CA ARG A 7 -2.62 -12.58 15.58
C ARG A 7 -3.76 -12.41 14.58
N HIS A 8 -5.00 -12.48 15.01
CA HIS A 8 -6.16 -12.32 14.14
C HIS A 8 -6.64 -10.87 14.19
N ILE A 9 -6.66 -10.23 13.02
CA ILE A 9 -7.27 -8.91 12.83
C ILE A 9 -8.63 -9.15 12.17
N GLU A 10 -9.69 -8.80 12.86
CA GLU A 10 -11.04 -8.81 12.30
C GLU A 10 -11.22 -7.55 11.46
N ARG A 11 -11.29 -7.71 10.13
CA ARG A 11 -11.48 -6.59 9.22
C ARG A 11 -12.92 -6.10 9.24
N ARG A 12 -13.09 -4.77 9.22
CA ARG A 12 -14.37 -4.11 9.03
C ARG A 12 -15.08 -4.66 7.77
N LYS A 13 -16.36 -4.95 7.87
CA LYS A 13 -17.18 -5.34 6.72
C LYS A 13 -17.45 -4.10 5.88
N SER A 14 -16.86 -4.02 4.71
CA SER A 14 -17.08 -2.96 3.72
C SER A 14 -17.74 -3.52 2.46
N LYS A 15 -18.36 -2.65 1.67
CA LYS A 15 -18.83 -3.00 0.33
C LYS A 15 -17.66 -3.44 -0.54
N LYS A 16 -17.91 -4.34 -1.48
CA LYS A 16 -16.93 -4.78 -2.46
C LYS A 16 -17.16 -4.04 -3.78
N ILE A 17 -16.18 -3.32 -4.24
CA ILE A 17 -16.17 -2.63 -5.55
C ILE A 17 -15.02 -3.14 -6.41
N LYS A 18 -14.98 -2.69 -7.67
CA LYS A 18 -13.86 -2.97 -8.58
C LYS A 18 -13.10 -1.70 -8.93
N VAL A 19 -11.80 -1.85 -9.14
CA VAL A 19 -10.91 -0.89 -9.77
C VAL A 19 -10.23 -1.63 -10.92
N GLY A 20 -10.82 -1.57 -12.10
CA GLY A 20 -10.48 -2.47 -13.20
C GLY A 20 -10.68 -3.94 -12.80
N ASN A 21 -9.63 -4.74 -12.89
CA ASN A 21 -9.63 -6.15 -12.49
C ASN A 21 -9.38 -6.37 -10.98
N ILE A 22 -9.05 -5.32 -10.22
CA ILE A 22 -8.76 -5.43 -8.78
C ILE A 22 -10.03 -5.23 -7.96
N SER A 23 -10.36 -6.22 -7.13
CA SER A 23 -11.42 -6.09 -6.12
C SER A 23 -10.91 -5.31 -4.91
N VAL A 24 -11.72 -4.39 -4.39
CA VAL A 24 -11.42 -3.55 -3.23
C VAL A 24 -12.60 -3.60 -2.26
N GLY A 25 -12.33 -3.82 -0.99
CA GLY A 25 -13.36 -3.96 0.03
C GLY A 25 -13.89 -5.39 0.18
N GLY A 26 -14.80 -5.59 1.11
CA GLY A 26 -15.31 -6.91 1.47
C GLY A 26 -14.22 -7.85 1.98
N ASP A 27 -14.16 -9.03 1.38
CA ASP A 27 -13.18 -10.07 1.66
C ASP A 27 -11.90 -9.97 0.80
N ALA A 28 -11.83 -8.98 -0.12
CA ALA A 28 -10.68 -8.82 -0.99
C ALA A 28 -9.40 -8.50 -0.20
N PRO A 29 -8.22 -8.95 -0.67
CA PRO A 29 -6.95 -8.54 -0.08
C PRO A 29 -6.80 -7.01 -0.08
N ILE A 30 -6.17 -6.45 0.94
CA ILE A 30 -5.89 -5.02 1.00
C ILE A 30 -4.95 -4.67 -0.15
N SER A 31 -5.40 -3.80 -1.07
CA SER A 31 -4.62 -3.43 -2.24
C SER A 31 -3.61 -2.33 -1.92
N VAL A 32 -2.41 -2.45 -2.51
CA VAL A 32 -1.35 -1.46 -2.43
C VAL A 32 -1.42 -0.55 -3.64
N GLN A 33 -1.60 0.74 -3.41
CA GLN A 33 -1.60 1.77 -4.45
C GLN A 33 -0.45 2.74 -4.24
N THR A 34 0.20 3.15 -5.33
CA THR A 34 1.11 4.30 -5.33
C THR A 34 0.73 5.30 -6.43
N MET A 35 1.57 6.29 -6.69
CA MET A 35 1.32 7.33 -7.68
C MET A 35 2.60 7.70 -8.40
N THR A 36 2.52 7.88 -9.72
CA THR A 36 3.64 8.39 -10.51
C THR A 36 3.96 9.85 -10.14
N ASN A 37 5.23 10.22 -10.26
CA ASN A 37 5.70 11.60 -10.11
C ASN A 37 6.29 12.15 -11.41
N THR A 38 6.18 11.41 -12.50
CA THR A 38 6.57 11.81 -13.85
C THR A 38 5.51 12.69 -14.51
N PRO A 39 5.87 13.57 -15.45
CA PRO A 39 4.88 14.26 -16.28
C PRO A 39 4.05 13.24 -17.07
N THR A 40 2.73 13.24 -16.89
CA THR A 40 1.82 12.27 -17.54
C THR A 40 1.89 12.32 -19.07
N THR A 41 2.26 13.46 -19.63
CA THR A 41 2.45 13.67 -21.08
C THR A 41 3.69 13.00 -21.64
N ASP A 42 4.67 12.65 -20.78
CA ASP A 42 5.81 11.80 -21.14
C ASP A 42 5.43 10.32 -20.91
N ILE A 43 4.87 9.73 -21.96
CA ILE A 43 4.29 8.39 -21.90
C ILE A 43 5.35 7.35 -21.57
N ASN A 44 6.55 7.42 -22.17
CA ASN A 44 7.58 6.42 -21.96
C ASN A 44 8.11 6.46 -20.52
N LEU A 45 8.46 7.65 -20.05
CA LEU A 45 8.95 7.84 -18.68
C LEU A 45 7.90 7.40 -17.63
N THR A 46 6.62 7.70 -17.91
CA THR A 46 5.52 7.33 -17.02
C THR A 46 5.28 5.82 -17.02
N LEU A 47 5.34 5.15 -18.18
CA LEU A 47 5.23 3.69 -18.27
C LEU A 47 6.37 2.98 -17.56
N ASP A 48 7.62 3.41 -17.77
CA ASP A 48 8.78 2.84 -17.06
C ASP A 48 8.61 2.92 -15.54
N GLN A 49 8.05 4.03 -15.05
CA GLN A 49 7.77 4.18 -13.62
C GLN A 49 6.61 3.31 -13.15
N ILE A 50 5.56 3.15 -13.96
CA ILE A 50 4.43 2.24 -13.67
C ILE A 50 4.93 0.80 -13.60
N GLU A 51 5.76 0.36 -14.54
CA GLU A 51 6.35 -0.99 -14.56
C GLU A 51 7.18 -1.26 -13.31
N LYS A 52 8.07 -0.34 -12.92
CA LYS A 52 8.85 -0.45 -11.68
C LYS A 52 7.97 -0.56 -10.43
N CYS A 53 6.88 0.22 -10.38
CA CYS A 53 5.92 0.13 -9.28
C CYS A 53 5.17 -1.20 -9.26
N ALA A 54 4.79 -1.72 -10.44
CA ALA A 54 4.13 -3.02 -10.58
C ALA A 54 5.06 -4.17 -10.17
N GLU A 55 6.33 -4.13 -10.58
CA GLU A 55 7.36 -5.09 -10.17
C GLU A 55 7.55 -5.08 -8.66
N ALA A 56 7.58 -3.88 -8.04
CA ALA A 56 7.62 -3.75 -6.59
C ALA A 56 6.37 -4.30 -5.89
N GLY A 57 5.26 -4.51 -6.65
CA GLY A 57 4.02 -5.13 -6.18
C GLY A 57 2.82 -4.19 -6.07
N ALA A 58 2.86 -3.01 -6.67
CA ALA A 58 1.67 -2.17 -6.71
C ALA A 58 0.51 -2.89 -7.41
N ASP A 59 -0.64 -2.93 -6.77
CA ASP A 59 -1.86 -3.50 -7.37
C ASP A 59 -2.57 -2.45 -8.25
N ILE A 60 -2.42 -1.17 -7.92
CA ILE A 60 -3.09 -0.04 -8.56
C ILE A 60 -2.10 1.13 -8.64
N ILE A 61 -2.12 1.86 -9.74
CA ILE A 61 -1.31 3.08 -9.90
C ILE A 61 -2.19 4.31 -10.11
N ARG A 62 -1.83 5.46 -9.52
CA ARG A 62 -2.48 6.74 -9.74
C ARG A 62 -1.62 7.63 -10.62
N VAL A 63 -2.24 8.28 -11.60
CA VAL A 63 -1.60 9.18 -12.55
C VAL A 63 -2.32 10.54 -12.53
N SER A 64 -1.56 11.63 -12.49
CA SER A 64 -2.14 12.98 -12.45
C SER A 64 -2.68 13.41 -13.82
N CYS A 65 -3.90 13.95 -13.86
CA CYS A 65 -4.55 14.43 -15.08
C CYS A 65 -5.01 15.89 -14.93
N PRO A 66 -4.07 16.85 -14.85
CA PRO A 66 -4.40 18.25 -14.61
C PRO A 66 -5.01 18.95 -15.84
N ASP A 67 -4.73 18.48 -17.03
CA ASP A 67 -5.09 19.13 -18.29
C ASP A 67 -5.48 18.13 -19.40
N LYS A 68 -5.88 18.66 -20.57
CA LYS A 68 -6.30 17.88 -21.73
C LYS A 68 -5.15 17.06 -22.35
N ASN A 69 -3.93 17.54 -22.30
CA ASN A 69 -2.78 16.79 -22.84
C ASN A 69 -2.53 15.53 -22.01
N SER A 70 -2.65 15.67 -20.70
CA SER A 70 -2.53 14.55 -19.75
C SER A 70 -3.63 13.50 -19.95
N THR A 71 -4.90 13.91 -20.15
CA THR A 71 -5.99 12.96 -20.44
C THR A 71 -5.86 12.33 -21.82
N THR A 72 -5.29 13.03 -22.81
CA THR A 72 -4.96 12.45 -24.12
C THR A 72 -3.89 11.37 -24.00
N ALA A 73 -2.81 11.64 -23.25
CA ALA A 73 -1.74 10.67 -22.98
C ALA A 73 -2.25 9.46 -22.18
N LEU A 74 -3.20 9.68 -21.26
CA LEU A 74 -3.78 8.65 -20.42
C LEU A 74 -4.34 7.47 -21.21
N LYS A 75 -4.93 7.70 -22.38
CA LYS A 75 -5.47 6.63 -23.24
C LYS A 75 -4.41 5.60 -23.64
N GLN A 76 -3.21 6.05 -23.93
CA GLN A 76 -2.10 5.15 -24.23
C GLN A 76 -1.54 4.49 -22.98
N LEU A 77 -1.41 5.24 -21.89
CA LEU A 77 -0.97 4.71 -20.60
C LEU A 77 -1.89 3.57 -20.10
N VAL A 78 -3.21 3.77 -20.15
CA VAL A 78 -4.20 2.74 -19.75
C VAL A 78 -4.05 1.47 -20.59
N ARG A 79 -3.83 1.61 -21.89
CA ARG A 79 -3.68 0.45 -22.80
C ARG A 79 -2.41 -0.36 -22.54
N LEU A 80 -1.32 0.29 -22.12
CA LEU A 80 0.01 -0.32 -21.98
C LEU A 80 0.35 -0.67 -20.54
N SER A 81 -0.34 -0.09 -19.58
CA SER A 81 -0.07 -0.34 -18.14
C SER A 81 -0.36 -1.79 -17.75
N PRO A 82 0.53 -2.47 -17.02
CA PRO A 82 0.31 -3.81 -16.50
C PRO A 82 -0.71 -3.85 -15.34
N ILE A 83 -1.03 -2.71 -14.74
CA ILE A 83 -1.93 -2.58 -13.60
C ILE A 83 -2.96 -1.46 -13.83
N PRO A 84 -4.16 -1.53 -13.21
CA PRO A 84 -5.20 -0.53 -13.41
C PRO A 84 -4.77 0.88 -12.97
N ILE A 85 -5.17 1.87 -13.76
CA ILE A 85 -4.84 3.28 -13.53
C ILE A 85 -6.01 4.01 -12.86
N VAL A 86 -5.69 4.78 -11.81
CA VAL A 86 -6.56 5.79 -11.21
C VAL A 86 -6.19 7.15 -11.80
N ALA A 87 -7.11 7.82 -12.46
CA ALA A 87 -6.91 9.18 -12.93
C ALA A 87 -7.18 10.18 -11.79
N ASP A 88 -6.20 11.03 -11.52
CA ASP A 88 -6.28 12.04 -10.46
C ASP A 88 -6.72 13.39 -11.01
N ILE A 89 -7.98 13.76 -10.77
CA ILE A 89 -8.64 14.95 -11.33
C ILE A 89 -8.87 15.94 -10.17
N HIS A 90 -8.40 17.19 -10.35
CA HIS A 90 -8.48 18.20 -9.28
C HIS A 90 -9.59 19.22 -9.47
N PHE A 91 -9.74 19.82 -10.66
CA PHE A 91 -10.54 21.04 -10.80
C PHE A 91 -11.51 21.06 -11.98
N HIS A 92 -11.48 20.12 -12.90
CA HIS A 92 -12.23 20.26 -14.13
C HIS A 92 -12.98 18.97 -14.51
N TYR A 93 -14.31 19.03 -14.45
CA TYR A 93 -15.17 17.87 -14.73
C TYR A 93 -14.92 17.22 -16.11
N LEU A 94 -14.60 18.00 -17.17
CA LEU A 94 -14.29 17.44 -18.48
C LEU A 94 -13.06 16.51 -18.44
N ARG A 95 -12.08 16.79 -17.58
CA ARG A 95 -10.93 15.87 -17.41
C ARG A 95 -11.35 14.54 -16.83
N ALA A 96 -12.36 14.53 -15.94
CA ALA A 96 -12.91 13.30 -15.38
C ALA A 96 -13.64 12.48 -16.47
N ILE A 97 -14.43 13.13 -17.31
CA ILE A 97 -15.13 12.47 -18.42
C ILE A 97 -14.11 11.91 -19.42
N GLU A 98 -13.15 12.72 -19.86
CA GLU A 98 -12.08 12.27 -20.78
C GLU A 98 -11.25 11.11 -20.20
N ALA A 99 -11.00 11.11 -18.88
CA ALA A 99 -10.28 10.03 -18.23
C ALA A 99 -11.10 8.73 -18.16
N ALA A 100 -12.41 8.83 -17.92
CA ALA A 100 -13.32 7.68 -18.03
C ALA A 100 -13.32 7.11 -19.45
N ASP A 101 -13.48 7.98 -20.47
CA ASP A 101 -13.48 7.60 -21.88
C ASP A 101 -12.13 7.02 -22.34
N ALA A 102 -11.04 7.42 -21.70
CA ALA A 102 -9.72 6.83 -21.89
C ALA A 102 -9.56 5.43 -21.27
N GLY A 103 -10.54 4.98 -20.47
CA GLY A 103 -10.53 3.67 -19.79
C GLY A 103 -9.87 3.66 -18.43
N ALA A 104 -9.77 4.81 -17.73
CA ALA A 104 -9.29 4.84 -16.36
C ALA A 104 -10.16 3.97 -15.44
N ALA A 105 -9.56 3.08 -14.71
CA ALA A 105 -10.27 2.14 -13.82
C ALA A 105 -10.95 2.82 -12.61
N CYS A 106 -10.47 4.00 -12.25
CA CYS A 106 -11.05 4.80 -11.16
C CYS A 106 -10.76 6.28 -11.40
N LEU A 107 -11.73 7.12 -11.09
CA LEU A 107 -11.59 8.57 -11.10
C LEU A 107 -11.40 9.06 -9.66
N ARG A 108 -10.25 9.63 -9.34
CA ARG A 108 -10.08 10.34 -8.05
C ARG A 108 -10.54 11.77 -8.23
N ILE A 109 -11.57 12.11 -7.53
CA ILE A 109 -12.18 13.44 -7.56
C ILE A 109 -12.49 13.91 -6.14
N ASN A 110 -12.62 15.22 -6.02
CA ASN A 110 -13.38 15.84 -4.92
C ASN A 110 -14.62 16.48 -5.57
N PRO A 111 -15.82 15.89 -5.40
CA PRO A 111 -17.02 16.39 -6.06
C PRO A 111 -17.31 17.88 -5.82
N GLY A 112 -16.96 18.40 -4.62
CA GLY A 112 -17.11 19.83 -4.31
C GLY A 112 -16.23 20.77 -5.12
N ASN A 113 -15.16 20.26 -5.75
CA ASN A 113 -14.20 21.08 -6.53
C ASN A 113 -14.37 20.95 -8.05
N ILE A 114 -15.23 20.02 -8.52
CA ILE A 114 -15.33 19.71 -9.96
C ILE A 114 -16.35 20.60 -10.67
N GLY A 115 -17.32 21.15 -9.95
CA GLY A 115 -18.36 22.01 -10.52
C GLY A 115 -19.74 21.86 -9.86
N GLN A 116 -20.76 22.40 -10.51
CA GLN A 116 -22.14 22.36 -10.04
C GLN A 116 -22.76 20.95 -10.22
N ALA A 117 -23.92 20.69 -9.61
CA ALA A 117 -24.57 19.39 -9.56
C ALA A 117 -24.79 18.72 -10.94
N ASP A 118 -25.11 19.51 -11.98
CA ASP A 118 -25.23 19.02 -13.34
C ASP A 118 -23.90 18.45 -13.89
N LYS A 119 -22.77 19.08 -13.58
CA LYS A 119 -21.43 18.63 -13.99
C LYS A 119 -21.03 17.35 -13.28
N ILE A 120 -21.35 17.22 -12.01
CA ILE A 120 -21.12 15.99 -11.25
C ILE A 120 -21.93 14.84 -11.87
N LYS A 121 -23.19 15.09 -12.27
CA LYS A 121 -24.02 14.12 -12.96
C LYS A 121 -23.40 13.63 -14.27
N GLU A 122 -22.81 14.53 -15.08
CA GLU A 122 -22.09 14.17 -16.31
C GLU A 122 -20.91 13.24 -16.00
N VAL A 123 -20.11 13.55 -14.97
CA VAL A 123 -18.98 12.69 -14.53
C VAL A 123 -19.45 11.32 -14.08
N ILE A 124 -20.52 11.26 -13.27
CA ILE A 124 -21.09 9.99 -12.80
C ILE A 124 -21.60 9.16 -14.00
N SER A 125 -22.26 9.81 -14.97
CA SER A 125 -22.73 9.13 -16.18
C SER A 125 -21.59 8.54 -16.99
N ALA A 126 -20.50 9.29 -17.17
CA ALA A 126 -19.30 8.80 -17.85
C ALA A 126 -18.64 7.65 -17.08
N ALA A 127 -18.56 7.74 -15.74
CA ALA A 127 -18.03 6.67 -14.90
C ALA A 127 -18.86 5.38 -15.03
N LYS A 128 -20.20 5.48 -15.00
CA LYS A 128 -21.10 4.32 -15.22
C LYS A 128 -20.90 3.68 -16.60
N GLN A 129 -20.85 4.50 -17.65
CA GLN A 129 -20.71 4.02 -19.04
C GLN A 129 -19.39 3.28 -19.28
N ASN A 130 -18.33 3.70 -18.60
CA ASN A 130 -16.98 3.15 -18.75
C ASN A 130 -16.58 2.18 -17.62
N GLU A 131 -17.52 1.77 -16.76
CA GLU A 131 -17.27 0.89 -15.61
C GLU A 131 -16.15 1.39 -14.70
N SER A 132 -15.96 2.72 -14.63
CA SER A 132 -14.97 3.35 -13.76
C SER A 132 -15.53 3.54 -12.37
N SER A 133 -14.81 3.11 -11.34
CA SER A 133 -15.16 3.47 -9.97
C SER A 133 -14.80 4.93 -9.65
N ILE A 134 -15.36 5.48 -8.58
CA ILE A 134 -15.02 6.83 -8.12
C ILE A 134 -14.33 6.75 -6.75
N ARG A 135 -13.25 7.52 -6.58
CA ARG A 135 -12.69 7.76 -5.25
C ARG A 135 -12.90 9.20 -4.83
N ILE A 136 -13.71 9.37 -3.78
CA ILE A 136 -13.82 10.63 -3.06
C ILE A 136 -12.53 10.86 -2.26
N GLY A 137 -11.87 12.01 -2.49
CA GLY A 137 -10.60 12.32 -1.84
C GLY A 137 -10.67 13.59 -1.02
N VAL A 138 -11.03 13.48 0.26
CA VAL A 138 -10.98 14.58 1.21
C VAL A 138 -9.58 14.67 1.83
N ASN A 139 -9.02 15.88 1.88
CA ASN A 139 -7.75 16.16 2.54
C ASN A 139 -7.91 17.35 3.49
N ALA A 140 -7.34 17.29 4.68
CA ALA A 140 -7.37 18.36 5.66
C ALA A 140 -6.86 19.70 5.12
N GLY A 141 -5.80 19.67 4.27
CA GLY A 141 -5.22 20.88 3.67
C GLY A 141 -6.04 21.52 2.54
N SER A 142 -7.16 20.92 2.12
CA SER A 142 -7.98 21.40 0.99
C SER A 142 -9.48 21.17 1.22
N LEU A 143 -9.92 21.33 2.48
CA LEU A 143 -11.34 21.30 2.82
C LEU A 143 -12.09 22.47 2.17
N GLU A 144 -13.35 22.24 1.85
CA GLU A 144 -14.26 23.23 1.29
C GLU A 144 -14.48 24.39 2.26
N LYS A 145 -14.65 25.59 1.70
CA LYS A 145 -14.79 26.81 2.48
C LYS A 145 -15.99 26.75 3.47
N ASN A 146 -17.13 26.22 3.03
CA ASN A 146 -18.31 26.06 3.87
C ASN A 146 -18.09 25.13 5.07
N ILE A 147 -17.27 24.10 4.90
CA ILE A 147 -16.86 23.21 6.00
C ILE A 147 -15.93 23.94 6.97
N LEU A 148 -14.91 24.65 6.44
CA LEU A 148 -14.02 25.48 7.27
C LEU A 148 -14.77 26.60 8.00
N ASP A 149 -15.75 27.24 7.36
CA ASP A 149 -16.59 28.27 8.01
C ASP A 149 -17.44 27.68 9.17
N LYS A 150 -17.86 26.40 9.06
CA LYS A 150 -18.61 25.69 10.10
C LYS A 150 -17.75 25.25 11.28
N TYR A 151 -16.56 24.71 11.02
CA TYR A 151 -15.72 24.07 12.05
C TYR A 151 -14.54 24.93 12.53
N GLY A 152 -14.20 26.01 11.81
CA GLY A 152 -13.08 26.90 12.10
C GLY A 152 -11.71 26.37 11.66
N GLU A 153 -11.50 25.04 11.77
CA GLU A 153 -10.28 24.34 11.42
C GLU A 153 -10.57 22.92 10.92
N PRO A 154 -9.59 22.22 10.31
CA PRO A 154 -9.73 20.81 9.98
C PRO A 154 -9.79 19.95 11.25
N THR A 155 -10.99 19.46 11.57
CA THR A 155 -11.24 18.48 12.65
C THR A 155 -11.62 17.13 12.06
N PRO A 156 -11.62 16.02 12.84
CA PRO A 156 -12.12 14.73 12.37
C PRO A 156 -13.55 14.84 11.83
N GLU A 157 -14.44 15.55 12.54
CA GLU A 157 -15.82 15.77 12.15
C GLU A 157 -15.94 16.57 10.85
N ALA A 158 -15.07 17.58 10.65
CA ALA A 158 -15.04 18.36 9.42
C ALA A 158 -14.67 17.50 8.20
N LEU A 159 -13.69 16.59 8.33
CA LEU A 159 -13.32 15.69 7.27
C LEU A 159 -14.43 14.67 6.97
N VAL A 160 -15.07 14.16 8.00
CA VAL A 160 -16.19 13.21 7.87
C VAL A 160 -17.40 13.86 7.24
N ASP A 161 -17.81 15.06 7.68
CA ASP A 161 -18.92 15.81 7.09
C ASP A 161 -18.70 16.10 5.60
N SER A 162 -17.48 16.52 5.23
CA SER A 162 -17.12 16.70 3.82
C SER A 162 -17.27 15.38 3.04
N ALA A 163 -16.76 14.28 3.58
CA ALA A 163 -16.87 12.98 2.93
C ALA A 163 -18.32 12.52 2.77
N LEU A 164 -19.14 12.65 3.82
CA LEU A 164 -20.56 12.27 3.80
C LEU A 164 -21.37 13.10 2.82
N ALA A 165 -21.12 14.42 2.71
CA ALA A 165 -21.75 15.27 1.72
C ALA A 165 -21.48 14.77 0.29
N HIS A 166 -20.26 14.38 -0.01
CA HIS A 166 -19.89 13.83 -1.32
C HIS A 166 -20.43 12.41 -1.57
N ILE A 167 -20.47 11.57 -0.55
CA ILE A 167 -21.13 10.25 -0.60
C ILE A 167 -22.60 10.42 -0.94
N GLN A 168 -23.28 11.38 -0.30
CA GLN A 168 -24.69 11.65 -0.52
C GLN A 168 -24.98 11.99 -1.99
N ILE A 169 -24.14 12.82 -2.62
CA ILE A 169 -24.28 13.16 -4.06
C ILE A 169 -24.20 11.89 -4.92
N LEU A 170 -23.25 10.97 -4.65
CA LEU A 170 -23.15 9.72 -5.41
C LEU A 170 -24.39 8.83 -5.20
N LYS A 171 -24.88 8.73 -3.97
CA LYS A 171 -26.09 7.95 -3.63
C LYS A 171 -27.35 8.51 -4.32
N GLU A 172 -27.53 9.84 -4.39
CA GLU A 172 -28.63 10.51 -5.08
C GLU A 172 -28.65 10.23 -6.60
N HIS A 173 -27.49 9.93 -7.16
CA HIS A 173 -27.35 9.51 -8.57
C HIS A 173 -27.27 7.98 -8.75
N ASP A 174 -27.61 7.20 -7.71
CA ASP A 174 -27.55 5.73 -7.74
C ASP A 174 -26.18 5.20 -8.22
N PHE A 175 -25.10 5.77 -7.68
CA PHE A 175 -23.73 5.33 -7.94
C PHE A 175 -23.13 4.66 -6.70
N GLN A 176 -22.87 3.34 -6.79
CA GLN A 176 -22.43 2.52 -5.67
C GLN A 176 -20.95 2.14 -5.73
N ASP A 177 -20.30 2.23 -6.92
CA ASP A 177 -18.91 1.84 -7.12
C ASP A 177 -17.92 2.93 -6.69
N TYR A 178 -17.97 3.30 -5.41
CA TYR A 178 -17.10 4.33 -4.86
C TYR A 178 -16.33 3.87 -3.63
N LYS A 179 -15.19 4.49 -3.40
CA LYS A 179 -14.38 4.40 -2.19
C LYS A 179 -14.01 5.79 -1.69
N VAL A 180 -13.63 5.90 -0.43
CA VAL A 180 -13.38 7.19 0.22
C VAL A 180 -12.00 7.24 0.85
N SER A 181 -11.41 8.43 0.84
CA SER A 181 -10.21 8.75 1.62
C SER A 181 -10.42 10.07 2.36
N VAL A 182 -10.11 10.08 3.66
CA VAL A 182 -10.10 11.26 4.53
C VAL A 182 -8.69 11.39 5.11
N LYS A 183 -7.85 12.18 4.45
CA LYS A 183 -6.41 12.23 4.73
C LYS A 183 -6.00 13.50 5.44
N ALA A 184 -5.05 13.36 6.36
CA ALA A 184 -4.35 14.47 6.99
C ALA A 184 -2.85 14.15 7.09
N SER A 185 -2.04 15.17 7.27
CA SER A 185 -0.63 15.03 7.63
C SER A 185 -0.43 14.77 9.11
N ASP A 186 -1.37 15.17 9.95
CA ASP A 186 -1.44 14.80 11.36
C ASP A 186 -2.01 13.38 11.52
N VAL A 187 -1.30 12.53 12.27
CA VAL A 187 -1.65 11.12 12.44
C VAL A 187 -2.92 10.97 13.29
N PHE A 188 -3.06 11.77 14.35
CA PHE A 188 -4.22 11.69 15.24
C PHE A 188 -5.48 12.11 14.52
N LEU A 189 -5.41 13.21 13.77
CA LEU A 189 -6.51 13.71 12.94
C LEU A 189 -6.94 12.68 11.90
N ALA A 190 -5.97 12.11 11.17
CA ALA A 190 -6.26 11.10 10.16
C ALA A 190 -6.90 9.84 10.75
N VAL A 191 -6.33 9.29 11.82
CA VAL A 191 -6.86 8.08 12.49
C VAL A 191 -8.25 8.32 13.02
N ALA A 192 -8.49 9.44 13.70
CA ALA A 192 -9.82 9.78 14.23
C ALA A 192 -10.86 9.93 13.12
N ALA A 193 -10.54 10.64 12.03
CA ALA A 193 -11.45 10.82 10.90
C ALA A 193 -11.81 9.50 10.20
N TYR A 194 -10.81 8.63 9.95
CA TYR A 194 -11.08 7.31 9.37
C TYR A 194 -11.90 6.41 10.29
N THR A 195 -11.65 6.44 11.60
CA THR A 195 -12.41 5.67 12.57
C THR A 195 -13.88 6.11 12.61
N GLN A 196 -14.14 7.42 12.70
CA GLN A 196 -15.50 7.95 12.67
C GLN A 196 -16.22 7.61 11.36
N LEU A 197 -15.55 7.76 10.20
CA LEU A 197 -16.16 7.43 8.91
C LEU A 197 -16.44 5.92 8.78
N ALA A 198 -15.56 5.08 9.31
CA ALA A 198 -15.72 3.63 9.31
C ALA A 198 -16.94 3.13 10.10
N ASP A 199 -17.34 3.88 11.13
CA ASP A 199 -18.52 3.58 11.95
C ASP A 199 -19.83 4.03 11.28
N ILE A 200 -19.77 5.01 10.36
CA ILE A 200 -20.97 5.65 9.77
C ILE A 200 -21.34 5.05 8.41
N ASP A 201 -20.36 4.74 7.56
CA ASP A 201 -20.59 4.27 6.19
C ASP A 201 -19.79 3.00 5.90
N ASP A 202 -20.36 2.09 5.12
CA ASP A 202 -19.76 0.80 4.77
C ASP A 202 -18.92 0.83 3.46
N CYS A 203 -18.66 2.01 2.90
CA CYS A 203 -17.81 2.16 1.71
C CYS A 203 -16.38 1.67 1.97
N PRO A 204 -15.69 1.17 0.94
CA PRO A 204 -14.26 0.86 1.06
C PRO A 204 -13.44 2.11 1.35
N LEU A 205 -12.46 1.96 2.24
CA LEU A 205 -11.61 3.07 2.67
C LEU A 205 -10.21 2.94 2.07
N HIS A 206 -9.79 4.01 1.36
CA HIS A 206 -8.43 4.18 0.87
C HIS A 206 -7.63 4.96 1.92
N ILE A 207 -6.93 4.24 2.79
CA ILE A 207 -6.21 4.84 3.90
C ILE A 207 -4.80 5.30 3.52
N GLY A 208 -4.33 6.34 4.17
CA GLY A 208 -2.99 6.89 3.98
C GLY A 208 -2.78 8.15 4.81
N ILE A 209 -1.54 8.37 5.25
CA ILE A 209 -1.11 9.64 5.82
C ILE A 209 -0.52 10.47 4.68
N THR A 210 -1.05 11.68 4.45
CA THR A 210 -0.53 12.56 3.41
C THR A 210 0.70 13.33 3.90
N GLU A 211 1.59 13.71 2.98
CA GLU A 211 2.76 14.56 3.30
C GLU A 211 3.57 14.01 4.49
N ALA A 212 3.82 12.69 4.47
CA ALA A 212 4.45 12.03 5.59
C ALA A 212 5.94 12.40 5.75
N GLY A 213 6.61 12.80 4.67
CA GLY A 213 8.00 13.26 4.67
C GLY A 213 8.97 12.32 3.93
N SER A 214 10.25 12.40 4.29
CA SER A 214 11.32 11.60 3.67
C SER A 214 11.12 10.10 3.89
N LEU A 215 11.87 9.27 3.17
CA LEU A 215 11.81 7.81 3.28
C LEU A 215 11.82 7.34 4.74
N ARG A 216 12.78 7.78 5.56
CA ARG A 216 12.88 7.36 6.97
C ARG A 216 11.75 7.91 7.84
N ALA A 217 11.57 9.22 7.85
CA ALA A 217 10.58 9.87 8.71
C ALA A 217 9.14 9.53 8.28
N GLY A 218 8.90 9.52 6.96
CA GLY A 218 7.61 9.19 6.39
C GLY A 218 7.21 7.74 6.59
N THR A 219 8.16 6.80 6.57
CA THR A 219 7.92 5.39 6.93
C THR A 219 7.43 5.28 8.37
N VAL A 220 8.12 5.90 9.32
CA VAL A 220 7.70 5.87 10.73
C VAL A 220 6.30 6.46 10.90
N LYS A 221 6.06 7.65 10.34
CA LYS A 221 4.77 8.34 10.42
C LYS A 221 3.63 7.54 9.80
N SER A 222 3.85 6.99 8.61
CA SER A 222 2.88 6.15 7.91
C SER A 222 2.62 4.85 8.66
N SER A 223 3.66 4.22 9.22
CA SER A 223 3.53 2.98 9.98
C SER A 223 2.70 3.18 11.26
N ILE A 224 2.84 4.31 11.93
CA ILE A 224 2.02 4.64 13.10
C ILE A 224 0.54 4.79 12.69
N GLY A 225 0.26 5.63 11.70
CA GLY A 225 -1.13 5.92 11.30
C GLY A 225 -1.82 4.74 10.62
N LEU A 226 -1.20 4.18 9.59
CA LEU A 226 -1.74 3.01 8.87
C LEU A 226 -1.76 1.77 9.74
N GLY A 227 -0.72 1.57 10.57
CA GLY A 227 -0.65 0.44 11.50
C GLY A 227 -1.80 0.46 12.51
N ASN A 228 -2.12 1.61 13.08
CA ASN A 228 -3.26 1.77 13.99
C ASN A 228 -4.60 1.43 13.31
N LEU A 229 -4.86 1.99 12.13
CA LEU A 229 -6.08 1.73 11.37
C LEU A 229 -6.21 0.26 10.98
N LEU A 230 -5.16 -0.31 10.40
CA LEU A 230 -5.14 -1.71 9.96
C LEU A 230 -5.27 -2.69 11.13
N TRP A 231 -4.63 -2.41 12.27
CA TRP A 231 -4.80 -3.20 13.49
C TRP A 231 -6.25 -3.19 13.97
N SER A 232 -6.93 -2.05 13.82
CA SER A 232 -8.37 -1.90 14.14
C SER A 232 -9.29 -2.46 13.04
N GLY A 233 -8.75 -3.12 12.01
CA GLY A 233 -9.52 -3.69 10.91
C GLY A 233 -9.98 -2.69 9.85
N ILE A 234 -9.51 -1.45 9.90
CA ILE A 234 -9.92 -0.35 9.01
C ILE A 234 -8.91 -0.22 7.87
N GLY A 235 -9.41 -0.27 6.61
CA GLY A 235 -8.63 -0.06 5.40
C GLY A 235 -8.77 -1.20 4.40
N ASP A 236 -9.13 -0.84 3.17
CA ASP A 236 -9.36 -1.75 2.05
C ASP A 236 -8.32 -1.58 0.95
N THR A 237 -7.74 -0.40 0.87
CA THR A 237 -6.61 -0.07 0.00
C THR A 237 -5.72 0.96 0.69
N ILE A 238 -4.41 0.85 0.53
CA ILE A 238 -3.45 1.71 1.23
C ILE A 238 -2.54 2.45 0.27
N ARG A 239 -2.10 3.65 0.67
CA ARG A 239 -0.97 4.35 0.08
C ARG A 239 -0.07 4.93 1.16
N VAL A 240 1.18 4.53 1.14
CA VAL A 240 2.27 5.23 1.83
C VAL A 240 2.69 6.42 0.96
N SER A 241 2.85 7.61 1.54
CA SER A 241 3.24 8.83 0.80
C SER A 241 4.61 9.29 1.28
N LEU A 242 5.61 9.22 0.41
CA LEU A 242 7.00 9.53 0.72
C LEU A 242 7.59 10.53 -0.28
N SER A 243 8.50 11.38 0.19
CA SER A 243 9.41 12.15 -0.67
C SER A 243 10.56 11.25 -1.12
N ALA A 244 10.23 10.21 -1.92
CA ALA A 244 11.15 9.17 -2.42
C ALA A 244 10.62 8.59 -3.75
N ASP A 245 11.33 7.62 -4.32
CA ASP A 245 10.84 6.86 -5.48
C ASP A 245 9.50 6.17 -5.15
N PRO A 246 8.49 6.23 -6.03
CA PRO A 246 7.20 5.60 -5.79
C PRO A 246 7.25 4.09 -5.54
N ALA A 247 8.26 3.37 -6.04
CA ALA A 247 8.47 1.96 -5.73
C ALA A 247 8.80 1.74 -4.25
N GLU A 248 9.48 2.71 -3.59
CA GLU A 248 9.72 2.63 -2.14
C GLU A 248 8.43 2.74 -1.33
N GLU A 249 7.45 3.56 -1.78
CA GLU A 249 6.13 3.61 -1.16
C GLU A 249 5.48 2.22 -1.14
N VAL A 250 5.63 1.45 -2.23
CA VAL A 250 5.09 0.10 -2.37
C VAL A 250 5.81 -0.88 -1.43
N ARG A 251 7.14 -0.83 -1.38
CA ARG A 251 7.94 -1.68 -0.48
C ARG A 251 7.56 -1.46 0.98
N VAL A 252 7.51 -0.20 1.42
CA VAL A 252 7.09 0.14 2.80
C VAL A 252 5.66 -0.32 3.08
N ALA A 253 4.75 -0.18 2.12
CA ALA A 253 3.38 -0.66 2.27
C ALA A 253 3.32 -2.19 2.50
N TYR A 254 4.13 -2.96 1.77
CA TYR A 254 4.21 -4.40 1.97
C TYR A 254 4.86 -4.78 3.30
N GLU A 255 5.93 -4.09 3.73
CA GLU A 255 6.52 -4.34 5.05
C GLU A 255 5.50 -4.14 6.17
N LEU A 256 4.66 -3.11 6.06
CA LEU A 256 3.59 -2.85 7.01
C LEU A 256 2.53 -3.96 7.00
N LEU A 257 2.06 -4.37 5.82
CA LEU A 257 1.06 -5.44 5.68
C LEU A 257 1.60 -6.80 6.12
N LYS A 258 2.87 -7.11 5.83
CA LYS A 258 3.55 -8.33 6.28
C LYS A 258 3.67 -8.37 7.80
N SER A 259 4.08 -7.25 8.41
CA SER A 259 4.22 -7.14 9.88
C SER A 259 2.92 -7.39 10.62
N LEU A 260 1.79 -7.05 10.00
CA LEU A 260 0.44 -7.31 10.55
C LEU A 260 -0.16 -8.65 10.10
N GLY A 261 0.52 -9.42 9.26
CA GLY A 261 0.02 -10.69 8.74
C GLY A 261 -1.16 -10.55 7.77
N LEU A 262 -1.42 -9.34 7.25
CA LEU A 262 -2.55 -9.02 6.37
C LEU A 262 -2.30 -9.39 4.90
N ARG A 263 -1.05 -9.30 4.45
CA ARG A 263 -0.60 -9.80 3.15
C ARG A 263 0.80 -10.42 3.27
N ARG A 264 1.10 -11.35 2.39
CA ARG A 264 2.43 -11.96 2.29
C ARG A 264 2.94 -11.78 0.86
N ARG A 265 4.15 -11.27 0.73
CA ARG A 265 4.86 -11.12 -0.55
C ARG A 265 6.35 -11.06 -0.28
N GLY A 266 7.13 -11.83 -1.04
CA GLY A 266 8.58 -11.79 -0.98
C GLY A 266 9.18 -12.30 0.32
N VAL A 267 10.47 -12.11 0.45
CA VAL A 267 11.24 -12.57 1.61
C VAL A 267 10.98 -11.67 2.81
N THR A 268 10.75 -12.29 3.96
CA THR A 268 10.68 -11.60 5.25
C THR A 268 11.89 -12.00 6.07
N VAL A 269 12.78 -11.05 6.36
CA VAL A 269 13.98 -11.31 7.15
C VAL A 269 13.71 -10.94 8.62
N ILE A 270 13.97 -11.89 9.53
CA ILE A 270 13.97 -11.69 10.97
C ILE A 270 15.43 -11.71 11.40
N SER A 271 15.93 -10.63 11.99
CA SER A 271 17.32 -10.54 12.38
C SER A 271 17.51 -10.01 13.80
N CYS A 272 18.57 -10.44 14.47
CA CYS A 272 18.95 -9.86 15.74
C CYS A 272 19.67 -8.51 15.55
N PRO A 273 19.61 -7.59 16.53
CA PRO A 273 20.24 -6.26 16.40
C PRO A 273 21.77 -6.30 16.46
N SER A 274 22.38 -7.48 16.41
CA SER A 274 23.80 -7.72 16.58
C SER A 274 24.32 -7.33 18.00
N CYS A 275 25.31 -8.05 18.50
CA CYS A 275 25.97 -7.74 19.78
C CYS A 275 27.33 -8.45 19.84
N ALA A 276 28.07 -8.30 20.96
CA ALA A 276 29.37 -8.94 21.16
C ALA A 276 29.38 -10.47 21.08
N ARG A 277 28.21 -11.14 21.10
CA ARG A 277 28.09 -12.60 20.94
C ARG A 277 28.00 -13.06 19.48
N GLN A 278 27.89 -12.13 18.49
CA GLN A 278 27.78 -12.50 17.08
C GLN A 278 29.00 -13.31 16.62
N GLN A 279 28.76 -14.29 15.77
CA GLN A 279 29.78 -15.18 15.21
C GLN A 279 30.06 -14.90 13.73
N PHE A 280 29.31 -13.99 13.13
CA PHE A 280 29.50 -13.45 11.78
C PHE A 280 28.90 -12.02 11.74
N ASP A 281 29.21 -11.26 10.69
CA ASP A 281 28.70 -9.90 10.51
C ASP A 281 27.20 -9.94 10.11
N VAL A 282 26.32 -9.89 11.11
CA VAL A 282 24.86 -9.95 10.92
C VAL A 282 24.36 -8.78 10.10
N ILE A 283 24.85 -7.57 10.36
CA ILE A 283 24.37 -6.35 9.72
C ILE A 283 24.62 -6.42 8.21
N LYS A 284 25.87 -6.72 7.85
CA LYS A 284 26.27 -6.87 6.43
C LYS A 284 25.50 -8.01 5.76
N THR A 285 25.39 -9.17 6.42
CA THR A 285 24.66 -10.32 5.88
C THR A 285 23.20 -10.01 5.61
N VAL A 286 22.50 -9.34 6.52
CA VAL A 286 21.10 -8.95 6.35
C VAL A 286 20.94 -7.99 5.19
N GLN A 287 21.78 -6.95 5.09
CA GLN A 287 21.71 -5.98 4.00
C GLN A 287 21.90 -6.67 2.62
N GLU A 288 22.91 -7.53 2.49
CA GLU A 288 23.17 -8.26 1.24
C GLU A 288 22.02 -9.22 0.88
N VAL A 289 21.44 -9.91 1.87
CA VAL A 289 20.33 -10.84 1.64
C VAL A 289 19.06 -10.09 1.22
N GLU A 290 18.71 -9.00 1.89
CA GLU A 290 17.55 -8.18 1.56
C GLU A 290 17.69 -7.56 0.16
N GLU A 291 18.85 -6.99 -0.17
CA GLU A 291 19.12 -6.38 -1.48
C GLU A 291 19.01 -7.40 -2.61
N ARG A 292 19.64 -8.57 -2.44
CA ARG A 292 19.68 -9.60 -3.49
C ARG A 292 18.37 -10.35 -3.67
N LEU A 293 17.52 -10.43 -2.65
CA LEU A 293 16.24 -11.13 -2.68
C LEU A 293 15.03 -10.18 -2.83
N GLN A 294 15.23 -8.87 -3.00
CA GLN A 294 14.14 -7.89 -3.13
C GLN A 294 13.20 -8.14 -4.33
N HIS A 295 13.69 -8.83 -5.38
CA HIS A 295 12.93 -9.18 -6.58
C HIS A 295 12.03 -10.40 -6.39
N ILE A 296 12.21 -11.17 -5.33
CA ILE A 296 11.42 -12.37 -5.04
C ILE A 296 10.00 -11.98 -4.63
N THR A 297 9.03 -12.65 -5.21
CA THR A 297 7.60 -12.43 -4.92
C THR A 297 7.01 -13.53 -4.05
N ASP A 298 7.60 -14.72 -4.06
CA ASP A 298 7.17 -15.87 -3.28
C ASP A 298 7.36 -15.61 -1.78
N PRO A 299 6.32 -15.82 -0.96
CA PRO A 299 6.43 -15.59 0.46
C PRO A 299 7.30 -16.66 1.13
N ILE A 300 8.39 -16.20 1.74
CA ILE A 300 9.31 -17.04 2.54
C ILE A 300 9.86 -16.23 3.71
N THR A 301 10.03 -16.87 4.86
CA THR A 301 10.56 -16.27 6.07
C THR A 301 11.98 -16.79 6.35
N VAL A 302 12.88 -15.87 6.65
CA VAL A 302 14.29 -16.17 6.91
C VAL A 302 14.73 -15.54 8.22
N SER A 303 15.24 -16.33 9.17
CA SER A 303 15.87 -15.77 10.38
C SER A 303 17.39 -15.77 10.26
N ILE A 304 18.01 -14.62 10.58
CA ILE A 304 19.47 -14.41 10.54
C ILE A 304 19.91 -13.94 11.94
N ILE A 305 20.35 -14.87 12.75
CA ILE A 305 20.67 -14.62 14.17
C ILE A 305 22.14 -14.92 14.45
N GLY A 306 22.88 -13.93 14.92
CA GLY A 306 24.32 -13.98 15.11
C GLY A 306 24.84 -14.97 16.17
N CYS A 307 23.99 -15.56 17.02
CA CYS A 307 24.45 -16.47 18.09
C CYS A 307 23.37 -17.48 18.50
N ILE A 308 23.79 -18.52 19.20
CA ILE A 308 22.94 -19.63 19.65
C ILE A 308 21.93 -19.24 20.75
N VAL A 309 21.99 -18.03 21.33
CA VAL A 309 21.12 -17.66 22.46
C VAL A 309 19.66 -17.53 21.99
N ASN A 310 19.42 -16.78 20.91
CA ASN A 310 18.08 -16.61 20.33
C ASN A 310 17.88 -17.39 19.03
N GLY A 311 18.97 -17.79 18.36
CA GLY A 311 18.94 -18.40 17.03
C GLY A 311 18.01 -19.60 16.91
N PRO A 312 18.11 -20.63 17.76
CA PRO A 312 17.24 -21.79 17.68
C PRO A 312 15.75 -21.47 17.92
N GLY A 313 15.46 -20.43 18.76
CA GLY A 313 14.10 -19.98 19.03
C GLY A 313 13.48 -19.31 17.80
N GLU A 314 14.18 -18.36 17.19
CA GLU A 314 13.71 -17.64 15.99
C GLU A 314 13.63 -18.58 14.77
N ALA A 315 14.57 -19.51 14.64
CA ALA A 315 14.56 -20.49 13.54
C ALA A 315 13.31 -21.38 13.52
N LYS A 316 12.69 -21.62 14.69
CA LYS A 316 11.44 -22.40 14.79
C LYS A 316 10.23 -21.71 14.18
N GLU A 317 10.30 -20.40 14.04
CA GLU A 317 9.20 -19.58 13.53
C GLU A 317 9.36 -19.20 12.06
N THR A 318 10.44 -19.70 11.40
CA THR A 318 10.79 -19.33 10.03
C THR A 318 10.98 -20.55 9.13
N ASP A 319 10.80 -20.35 7.81
CA ASP A 319 11.03 -21.40 6.81
C ASP A 319 12.51 -21.78 6.73
N ILE A 320 13.39 -20.75 6.83
CA ILE A 320 14.85 -20.93 6.84
C ILE A 320 15.43 -20.18 8.04
N GLY A 321 16.29 -20.82 8.82
CA GLY A 321 16.99 -20.21 9.94
C GLY A 321 18.49 -20.32 9.80
N LEU A 322 19.22 -19.22 10.00
CA LEU A 322 20.66 -19.18 10.16
C LEU A 322 20.99 -18.76 11.59
N THR A 323 21.75 -19.59 12.29
CA THR A 323 22.21 -19.33 13.66
C THR A 323 23.72 -19.35 13.75
N GLY A 324 24.33 -18.27 14.22
CA GLY A 324 25.76 -18.19 14.46
C GLY A 324 26.21 -19.18 15.51
N GLY A 325 27.09 -20.11 15.12
CA GLY A 325 27.73 -21.07 16.01
C GLY A 325 29.21 -20.74 16.24
N GLY A 326 29.82 -21.33 17.26
CA GLY A 326 31.22 -21.08 17.59
C GLY A 326 32.21 -21.60 16.57
N LYS A 327 33.43 -21.02 16.56
CA LYS A 327 34.56 -21.44 15.72
C LYS A 327 34.29 -21.39 14.20
N GLY A 328 33.50 -20.42 13.74
CA GLY A 328 33.21 -20.24 12.31
C GLY A 328 32.25 -21.27 11.72
N ASN A 329 31.53 -22.02 12.53
CA ASN A 329 30.47 -22.93 12.10
C ASN A 329 29.11 -22.33 12.41
N HIS A 330 28.18 -22.37 11.48
CA HIS A 330 26.84 -21.81 11.61
C HIS A 330 25.80 -22.89 11.32
N GLN A 331 24.75 -22.93 12.13
CA GLN A 331 23.69 -23.91 12.01
C GLN A 331 22.59 -23.39 11.08
N ILE A 332 22.20 -24.19 10.10
CA ILE A 332 21.02 -23.98 9.27
C ILE A 332 19.86 -24.79 9.81
N TYR A 333 18.68 -24.17 9.74
CA TYR A 333 17.39 -24.76 10.07
C TYR A 333 16.46 -24.67 8.87
N VAL A 334 15.64 -25.70 8.67
CA VAL A 334 14.58 -25.74 7.67
C VAL A 334 13.27 -26.07 8.36
N ASN A 335 12.26 -25.21 8.22
CA ASN A 335 10.96 -25.37 8.89
C ASN A 335 11.09 -25.64 10.40
N GLY A 336 12.01 -24.94 11.04
CA GLY A 336 12.25 -25.06 12.49
C GLY A 336 13.11 -26.26 12.93
N ILE A 337 13.51 -27.13 12.00
CA ILE A 337 14.29 -28.33 12.28
C ILE A 337 15.76 -28.08 11.90
N THR A 338 16.68 -28.52 12.76
CA THR A 338 18.12 -28.51 12.49
C THR A 338 18.41 -29.31 11.23
N ASP A 339 19.09 -28.72 10.26
CA ASP A 339 19.39 -29.36 8.98
C ASP A 339 20.89 -29.67 8.86
N HIS A 340 21.73 -28.66 8.64
CA HIS A 340 23.18 -28.87 8.48
C HIS A 340 23.98 -27.67 9.00
N ILE A 341 25.31 -27.81 8.98
CA ILE A 341 26.25 -26.78 9.41
C ILE A 341 26.99 -26.22 8.19
N ILE A 342 27.09 -24.89 8.12
CA ILE A 342 27.91 -24.18 7.15
C ILE A 342 29.11 -23.51 7.82
N ARG A 343 30.16 -23.23 7.04
CA ARG A 343 31.32 -22.48 7.50
C ARG A 343 31.23 -21.00 7.12
N ASN A 344 32.05 -20.19 7.74
CA ASN A 344 32.03 -18.72 7.73
C ASN A 344 32.25 -18.06 6.34
N GLU A 345 32.64 -18.82 5.33
CA GLU A 345 32.93 -18.29 4.01
C GLU A 345 31.61 -18.01 3.28
N ASN A 346 31.35 -16.74 2.98
CA ASN A 346 30.19 -16.27 2.18
C ASN A 346 28.80 -16.65 2.73
N VAL A 347 28.56 -16.35 4.02
CA VAL A 347 27.28 -16.63 4.69
C VAL A 347 26.07 -16.04 3.93
N ALA A 348 26.20 -14.81 3.43
CA ALA A 348 25.15 -14.16 2.65
C ALA A 348 24.87 -14.88 1.33
N ASP A 349 25.93 -15.25 0.58
CA ASP A 349 25.79 -16.04 -0.66
C ASP A 349 25.08 -17.36 -0.41
N TYR A 350 25.46 -18.03 0.67
CA TYR A 350 24.82 -19.29 1.03
C TYR A 350 23.32 -19.11 1.28
N VAL A 351 22.92 -18.14 2.13
CA VAL A 351 21.51 -17.89 2.47
C VAL A 351 20.73 -17.54 1.21
N VAL A 352 21.24 -16.64 0.37
CA VAL A 352 20.59 -16.26 -0.89
C VAL A 352 20.34 -17.47 -1.79
N ASN A 353 21.39 -18.26 -2.06
CA ASN A 353 21.29 -19.44 -2.93
C ASN A 353 20.33 -20.48 -2.34
N PHE A 354 20.35 -20.67 -1.03
CA PHE A 354 19.48 -21.62 -0.35
C PHE A 354 18.00 -21.19 -0.38
N VAL A 355 17.73 -19.89 -0.23
CA VAL A 355 16.38 -19.32 -0.41
C VAL A 355 15.90 -19.57 -1.85
N LEU A 356 16.71 -19.25 -2.87
CA LEU A 356 16.35 -19.46 -4.27
C LEU A 356 16.09 -20.93 -4.58
N GLN A 357 16.92 -21.84 -4.05
CA GLN A 357 16.71 -23.28 -4.17
C GLN A 357 15.37 -23.68 -3.54
N LYS A 358 15.07 -23.25 -2.32
CA LYS A 358 13.81 -23.60 -1.61
C LYS A 358 12.57 -23.08 -2.32
N ILE A 359 12.67 -21.94 -2.99
CA ILE A 359 11.57 -21.43 -3.83
C ILE A 359 11.37 -22.32 -5.05
N SER A 360 12.47 -22.71 -5.73
CA SER A 360 12.38 -23.57 -6.91
C SER A 360 11.85 -24.98 -6.61
N GLU A 361 12.04 -25.49 -5.39
CA GLU A 361 11.49 -26.79 -4.94
C GLU A 361 9.96 -26.72 -4.65
N LYS A 362 9.39 -25.53 -4.51
CA LYS A 362 7.94 -25.34 -4.27
C LYS A 362 7.13 -25.25 -5.57
N VAL A 363 7.77 -25.04 -6.72
CA VAL A 363 7.16 -25.00 -8.06
C VAL A 363 7.13 -26.39 -8.66
#